data_3866efba43525d0df70a9c05f4204de4
#
_entry.id   3866efba43525d0df70a9c05f4204de4
#
_cell.length_a   1.000
_cell.length_b   1.000
_cell.length_c   1.000
_cell.angle_alpha   90.00
_cell.angle_beta   90.00
_cell.angle_gamma   90.00
#
_symmetry.space_group_name_H-M   'P 1'
#
loop_
_entity.id
_entity.type
_entity.pdbx_description
1 polymer ?
#
loop_
_entity_poly.entity_id
_entity_poly.type
_entity_poly.pdbx_seq_one_letter_code
_entity_poly.pdbx_strand_id
1 'polypeptide(L)'
;VMDEAFDQWRFMKVDYDYSIYFEKYYEEDVSAMIRKDISHPSVIMYSIGNEIGDTGSDEGAVWNRILVDICHKLDASRPVINCINPVVSMMGGRKSKCSPQDSVNPYEETKNAQATASLLANIIVTVVPFVQKMMGKPKKVEKKLKACFDELDIVGLNYAENCYEPHHAYDPKRIMLGSETYPHSMAERWKLVEAHPYVIGDFMWTAMDYLGEAGVGVPIYGKAKGGFNRPYPCVSGGCGAINLLGQKETEMYAAAI
;
A
#
# COMPACT_ATOMS: atom_id res chain seq x y z
N VAL A 1 16.53 -2.00 -0.54
CA VAL A 1 15.42 -1.07 -0.91
C VAL A 1 14.46 -1.83 -1.82
N MET A 2 13.17 -1.70 -1.60
CA MET A 2 12.10 -1.95 -2.57
C MET A 2 11.65 -0.58 -3.09
N ASP A 3 11.81 -0.33 -4.39
CA ASP A 3 11.31 0.92 -4.97
C ASP A 3 9.93 0.69 -5.59
N GLU A 4 9.03 1.67 -5.43
CA GLU A 4 7.61 1.50 -5.75
C GLU A 4 7.11 2.61 -6.66
N ALA A 5 6.41 2.24 -7.74
CA ALA A 5 6.01 3.14 -8.79
C ALA A 5 4.69 3.87 -8.54
N PHE A 6 3.63 3.19 -8.13
CA PHE A 6 2.28 3.73 -8.17
C PHE A 6 1.53 3.56 -6.87
N ASP A 7 0.84 4.61 -6.40
CA ASP A 7 -0.14 4.53 -5.31
C ASP A 7 -1.57 4.26 -5.81
N GLN A 8 -1.84 4.48 -7.07
CA GLN A 8 -3.07 4.08 -7.78
C GLN A 8 -2.83 3.86 -9.26
N TRP A 9 -3.67 2.99 -9.85
CA TRP A 9 -3.70 2.80 -11.31
C TRP A 9 -4.88 3.58 -11.90
N ARG A 10 -5.92 2.91 -12.36
CA ARG A 10 -7.08 3.52 -13.03
C ARG A 10 -8.20 3.90 -12.07
N PHE A 11 -8.26 3.24 -10.91
CA PHE A 11 -9.22 3.57 -9.88
C PHE A 11 -8.65 4.61 -8.94
N MET A 12 -9.36 5.72 -8.81
CA MET A 12 -8.96 6.81 -7.93
C MET A 12 -9.13 6.43 -6.45
N LYS A 13 -8.20 6.86 -5.63
CA LYS A 13 -8.32 6.91 -4.16
C LYS A 13 -8.91 8.24 -3.72
N VAL A 14 -8.47 9.33 -4.33
CA VAL A 14 -8.96 10.69 -4.10
C VAL A 14 -9.13 11.41 -5.43
N ASP A 15 -9.96 12.46 -5.44
CA ASP A 15 -10.13 13.27 -6.64
C ASP A 15 -8.80 13.90 -7.07
N TYR A 16 -8.54 13.96 -8.38
CA TYR A 16 -7.33 14.51 -8.99
C TYR A 16 -6.03 13.77 -8.64
N ASP A 17 -6.11 12.53 -8.21
CA ASP A 17 -4.91 11.71 -8.00
C ASP A 17 -4.29 11.23 -9.33
N TYR A 18 -3.20 10.46 -9.25
CA TYR A 18 -2.46 10.00 -10.42
C TYR A 18 -3.28 9.12 -11.38
N SER A 19 -4.41 8.57 -10.96
CA SER A 19 -5.27 7.74 -11.82
C SER A 19 -5.70 8.42 -13.13
N ILE A 20 -5.77 9.76 -13.13
CA ILE A 20 -6.09 10.54 -14.34
C ILE A 20 -4.96 10.53 -15.38
N TYR A 21 -3.74 10.19 -14.99
CA TYR A 21 -2.55 10.14 -15.82
C TYR A 21 -2.10 8.72 -16.13
N PHE A 22 -2.48 7.75 -15.32
CA PHE A 22 -1.95 6.39 -15.33
C PHE A 22 -2.00 5.74 -16.73
N GLU A 23 -3.15 5.70 -17.39
CA GLU A 23 -3.29 5.04 -18.71
C GLU A 23 -2.38 5.65 -19.79
N LYS A 24 -1.95 6.91 -19.62
CA LYS A 24 -1.08 7.61 -20.56
C LYS A 24 0.40 7.42 -20.27
N TYR A 25 0.77 7.34 -18.99
CA TYR A 25 2.18 7.46 -18.58
C TYR A 25 2.74 6.24 -17.86
N TYR A 26 1.94 5.18 -17.59
CA TYR A 26 2.36 4.02 -16.82
C TYR A 26 3.67 3.39 -17.32
N GLU A 27 3.83 3.25 -18.66
CA GLU A 27 5.02 2.62 -19.25
C GLU A 27 6.26 3.51 -19.10
N GLU A 28 6.09 4.82 -19.30
CA GLU A 28 7.18 5.78 -19.14
C GLU A 28 7.65 5.83 -17.68
N ASP A 29 6.72 5.93 -16.74
CA ASP A 29 7.02 6.13 -15.32
C ASP A 29 7.64 4.89 -14.68
N VAL A 30 7.08 3.69 -14.89
CA VAL A 30 7.68 2.45 -14.38
C VAL A 30 9.03 2.18 -15.03
N SER A 31 9.18 2.50 -16.32
CA SER A 31 10.45 2.35 -17.01
C SER A 31 11.50 3.34 -16.49
N ALA A 32 11.11 4.55 -16.14
CA ALA A 32 12.00 5.55 -15.57
C ALA A 32 12.52 5.09 -14.17
N MET A 33 11.64 4.55 -13.32
CA MET A 33 12.02 3.96 -12.04
C MET A 33 13.09 2.89 -12.23
N ILE A 34 12.84 1.90 -13.09
CA ILE A 34 13.76 0.78 -13.29
C ILE A 34 15.11 1.25 -13.87
N ARG A 35 15.10 2.14 -14.89
CA ARG A 35 16.33 2.68 -15.46
C ARG A 35 17.17 3.47 -14.45
N LYS A 36 16.52 4.17 -13.55
CA LYS A 36 17.18 4.84 -12.43
C LYS A 36 17.88 3.84 -11.51
N ASP A 37 17.25 2.71 -11.23
CA ASP A 37 17.66 1.80 -10.16
C ASP A 37 18.50 0.60 -10.61
N ILE A 38 18.53 0.26 -11.88
CA ILE A 38 19.18 -0.94 -12.39
C ILE A 38 20.66 -1.04 -12.03
N SER A 39 21.34 0.10 -11.85
CA SER A 39 22.75 0.15 -11.44
C SER A 39 22.95 0.26 -9.92
N HIS A 40 21.88 0.26 -9.13
CA HIS A 40 21.94 0.40 -7.67
C HIS A 40 21.73 -0.96 -6.99
N PRO A 41 22.79 -1.63 -6.50
CA PRO A 41 22.68 -2.98 -5.90
C PRO A 41 21.88 -3.01 -4.59
N SER A 42 21.66 -1.86 -3.95
CA SER A 42 20.79 -1.73 -2.78
C SER A 42 19.30 -1.85 -3.11
N VAL A 43 18.90 -1.63 -4.36
CA VAL A 43 17.52 -1.91 -4.81
C VAL A 43 17.44 -3.39 -5.14
N ILE A 44 16.64 -4.14 -4.39
CA ILE A 44 16.56 -5.60 -4.48
C ILE A 44 15.25 -6.10 -5.10
N MET A 45 14.24 -5.26 -5.23
CA MET A 45 12.96 -5.58 -5.85
C MET A 45 12.24 -4.31 -6.30
N TYR A 46 11.28 -4.47 -7.22
CA TYR A 46 10.42 -3.42 -7.71
C TYR A 46 8.97 -3.67 -7.33
N SER A 47 8.30 -2.66 -6.77
CA SER A 47 6.86 -2.70 -6.55
C SER A 47 6.12 -1.93 -7.64
N ILE A 48 5.09 -2.55 -8.18
CA ILE A 48 4.25 -1.97 -9.25
C ILE A 48 3.00 -1.28 -8.73
N GLY A 49 2.80 -1.26 -7.43
CA GLY A 49 1.66 -0.54 -6.85
C GLY A 49 1.48 -0.74 -5.37
N ASN A 50 0.91 0.28 -4.72
CA ASN A 50 0.51 0.27 -3.33
C ASN A 50 -1.00 0.32 -3.20
N GLU A 51 -1.59 -0.70 -2.56
CA GLU A 51 -3.02 -0.75 -2.21
C GLU A 51 -3.96 -0.43 -3.38
N ILE A 52 -3.67 -1.00 -4.54
CA ILE A 52 -4.37 -0.73 -5.78
C ILE A 52 -5.77 -1.36 -5.78
N GLY A 53 -6.81 -0.55 -5.88
CA GLY A 53 -8.20 -1.00 -5.94
C GLY A 53 -8.54 -1.83 -7.18
N ASP A 54 -7.86 -1.56 -8.29
CA ASP A 54 -8.01 -2.30 -9.57
C ASP A 54 -7.71 -3.79 -9.43
N THR A 55 -6.77 -4.18 -8.55
CA THR A 55 -6.32 -5.58 -8.40
C THR A 55 -7.43 -6.56 -8.07
N GLY A 56 -8.54 -6.08 -7.54
CA GLY A 56 -9.74 -6.88 -7.30
C GLY A 56 -10.61 -7.11 -8.55
N SER A 57 -10.17 -6.79 -9.75
CA SER A 57 -10.93 -6.96 -11.00
C SER A 57 -10.12 -7.73 -12.07
N ASP A 58 -10.81 -8.33 -13.03
CA ASP A 58 -10.15 -9.03 -14.16
C ASP A 58 -9.28 -8.05 -14.98
N GLU A 59 -9.74 -6.81 -15.12
CA GLU A 59 -9.01 -5.76 -15.82
C GLU A 59 -7.75 -5.34 -15.03
N GLY A 60 -7.84 -5.30 -13.71
CA GLY A 60 -6.68 -5.05 -12.84
C GLY A 60 -5.64 -6.16 -12.93
N ALA A 61 -6.05 -7.42 -13.10
CA ALA A 61 -5.11 -8.51 -13.34
C ALA A 61 -4.36 -8.34 -14.69
N VAL A 62 -5.02 -7.83 -15.71
CA VAL A 62 -4.36 -7.50 -16.99
C VAL A 62 -3.32 -6.39 -16.80
N TRP A 63 -3.67 -5.33 -16.08
CA TRP A 63 -2.72 -4.25 -15.79
C TRP A 63 -1.55 -4.72 -14.93
N ASN A 64 -1.80 -5.57 -13.94
CA ASN A 64 -0.76 -6.19 -13.12
C ASN A 64 0.27 -6.92 -14.00
N ARG A 65 -0.19 -7.76 -14.94
CA ARG A 65 0.68 -8.46 -15.90
C ARG A 65 1.47 -7.49 -16.77
N ILE A 66 0.82 -6.47 -17.35
CA ILE A 66 1.49 -5.47 -18.20
C ILE A 66 2.66 -4.83 -17.47
N LEU A 67 2.45 -4.42 -16.22
CA LEU A 67 3.49 -3.77 -15.41
C LEU A 67 4.62 -4.74 -15.05
N VAL A 68 4.30 -5.98 -14.68
CA VAL A 68 5.29 -7.04 -14.42
C VAL A 68 6.14 -7.30 -15.68
N ASP A 69 5.50 -7.43 -16.84
CA ASP A 69 6.19 -7.67 -18.11
C ASP A 69 7.16 -6.52 -18.47
N ILE A 70 6.76 -5.26 -18.21
CA ILE A 70 7.65 -4.11 -18.42
C ILE A 70 8.86 -4.19 -17.49
N CYS A 71 8.66 -4.50 -16.21
CA CYS A 71 9.72 -4.65 -15.24
C CYS A 71 10.72 -5.73 -15.69
N HIS A 72 10.26 -6.94 -15.96
CA HIS A 72 11.10 -8.06 -16.37
C HIS A 72 11.82 -7.82 -17.71
N LYS A 73 11.17 -7.11 -18.64
CA LYS A 73 11.79 -6.73 -19.93
C LYS A 73 12.98 -5.80 -19.74
N LEU A 74 12.94 -4.91 -18.75
CA LEU A 74 13.98 -3.93 -18.48
C LEU A 74 15.04 -4.46 -17.51
N ASP A 75 14.63 -5.23 -16.51
CA ASP A 75 15.51 -5.85 -15.53
C ASP A 75 14.95 -7.21 -15.05
N ALA A 76 15.40 -8.28 -15.66
CA ALA A 76 15.04 -9.65 -15.27
C ALA A 76 15.80 -10.17 -14.03
N SER A 77 16.67 -9.37 -13.43
CA SER A 77 17.50 -9.79 -12.28
C SER A 77 16.85 -9.55 -10.93
N ARG A 78 15.81 -8.72 -10.89
CA ARG A 78 15.09 -8.37 -9.65
C ARG A 78 13.64 -8.82 -9.68
N PRO A 79 13.13 -9.36 -8.57
CA PRO A 79 11.73 -9.75 -8.47
C PRO A 79 10.80 -8.55 -8.47
N VAL A 80 9.60 -8.79 -9.00
CA VAL A 80 8.51 -7.82 -9.05
C VAL A 80 7.43 -8.18 -8.05
N ILE A 81 6.98 -7.20 -7.30
CA ILE A 81 5.96 -7.31 -6.26
C ILE A 81 4.85 -6.27 -6.49
N ASN A 82 3.68 -6.53 -5.94
CA ASN A 82 2.62 -5.55 -5.76
C ASN A 82 2.20 -5.54 -4.28
N CYS A 83 2.18 -4.37 -3.66
CA CYS A 83 1.85 -4.20 -2.24
C CYS A 83 0.33 -4.16 -2.05
N ILE A 84 -0.28 -5.34 -1.93
CA ILE A 84 -1.73 -5.52 -2.00
C ILE A 84 -2.35 -5.44 -0.61
N ASN A 85 -3.33 -4.53 -0.44
CA ASN A 85 -4.27 -4.58 0.67
C ASN A 85 -5.54 -5.32 0.24
N PRO A 86 -5.80 -6.53 0.77
CA PRO A 86 -6.97 -7.31 0.38
C PRO A 86 -8.31 -6.59 0.61
N VAL A 87 -8.39 -5.72 1.61
CA VAL A 87 -9.61 -4.96 1.89
C VAL A 87 -9.88 -3.94 0.79
N VAL A 88 -8.85 -3.17 0.41
CA VAL A 88 -8.93 -2.18 -0.68
C VAL A 88 -9.30 -2.87 -1.99
N SER A 89 -8.63 -3.97 -2.33
CA SER A 89 -8.94 -4.78 -3.52
C SER A 89 -10.36 -5.34 -3.52
N MET A 90 -10.87 -5.77 -2.35
CA MET A 90 -12.24 -6.30 -2.23
C MET A 90 -13.31 -5.21 -2.35
N MET A 91 -13.01 -4.00 -1.90
CA MET A 91 -13.90 -2.85 -2.07
C MET A 91 -13.92 -2.40 -3.53
N GLY A 92 -12.81 -2.61 -4.25
CA GLY A 92 -12.62 -2.09 -5.59
C GLY A 92 -12.53 -0.58 -5.60
N GLY A 93 -12.77 0.03 -6.74
CA GLY A 93 -12.73 1.47 -6.89
C GLY A 93 -13.60 1.94 -8.06
N ARG A 94 -13.53 3.21 -8.35
CA ARG A 94 -14.18 3.85 -9.50
C ARG A 94 -13.14 4.66 -10.28
N LYS A 95 -13.32 4.72 -11.59
CA LYS A 95 -12.51 5.60 -12.44
C LYS A 95 -12.79 7.06 -12.07
N SER A 96 -11.74 7.88 -12.10
CA SER A 96 -11.90 9.33 -11.98
C SER A 96 -12.81 9.87 -13.07
N LYS A 97 -13.62 10.84 -12.71
CA LYS A 97 -14.38 11.67 -13.68
C LYS A 97 -13.62 12.94 -14.05
N CYS A 98 -12.54 13.21 -13.31
CA CYS A 98 -11.69 14.36 -13.56
C CYS A 98 -10.76 14.08 -14.76
N SER A 99 -10.42 15.10 -15.50
CA SER A 99 -9.45 15.05 -16.59
C SER A 99 -8.26 15.96 -16.28
N PRO A 100 -7.07 15.68 -16.86
CA PRO A 100 -5.88 16.53 -16.68
C PRO A 100 -6.10 18.00 -17.12
N GLN A 101 -7.15 18.25 -17.90
CA GLN A 101 -7.49 19.59 -18.40
C GLN A 101 -8.49 20.32 -17.48
N ASP A 102 -9.06 19.64 -16.51
CA ASP A 102 -9.99 20.28 -15.57
C ASP A 102 -9.24 21.28 -14.70
N SER A 103 -9.65 22.55 -14.76
CA SER A 103 -9.08 23.56 -13.90
C SER A 103 -9.60 23.38 -12.48
N VAL A 104 -8.72 23.04 -11.58
CA VAL A 104 -9.05 22.91 -10.14
C VAL A 104 -8.99 24.28 -9.50
N ASN A 105 -10.05 24.73 -8.86
CA ASN A 105 -9.93 25.75 -7.83
C ASN A 105 -9.57 25.05 -6.51
N PRO A 106 -8.27 25.08 -6.10
CA PRO A 106 -7.81 24.29 -4.94
C PRO A 106 -8.45 24.71 -3.62
N TYR A 107 -9.19 25.83 -3.59
CA TYR A 107 -9.81 26.36 -2.36
C TYR A 107 -11.28 25.97 -2.17
N GLU A 108 -12.02 25.65 -3.23
CA GLU A 108 -13.45 25.34 -3.13
C GLU A 108 -13.77 23.85 -3.07
N GLU A 109 -13.03 23.01 -3.79
CA GLU A 109 -13.29 21.57 -3.86
C GLU A 109 -12.68 20.76 -2.72
N THR A 110 -11.59 21.22 -2.13
CA THR A 110 -10.89 20.51 -1.04
C THR A 110 -11.74 20.29 0.21
N LYS A 111 -12.70 21.16 0.52
CA LYS A 111 -13.54 20.99 1.71
C LYS A 111 -14.51 19.82 1.60
N ASN A 112 -15.09 19.59 0.44
CA ASN A 112 -16.09 18.53 0.25
C ASN A 112 -15.44 17.17 -0.05
N ALA A 113 -14.37 17.15 -0.86
CA ALA A 113 -13.63 15.93 -1.17
C ALA A 113 -12.87 15.39 0.05
N GLN A 114 -12.20 16.26 0.82
CA GLN A 114 -11.53 15.88 2.06
C GLN A 114 -12.51 15.42 3.14
N ALA A 115 -13.68 16.04 3.26
CA ALA A 115 -14.70 15.59 4.21
C ALA A 115 -15.25 14.21 3.85
N THR A 116 -15.43 13.91 2.56
CA THR A 116 -15.94 12.62 2.09
C THR A 116 -14.88 11.53 2.17
N ALA A 117 -13.65 11.81 1.74
CA ALA A 117 -12.52 10.88 1.85
C ALA A 117 -12.17 10.60 3.31
N SER A 118 -12.13 11.64 4.16
CA SER A 118 -11.90 11.50 5.60
C SER A 118 -13.03 10.74 6.30
N LEU A 119 -14.29 10.93 5.91
CA LEU A 119 -15.42 10.19 6.46
C LEU A 119 -15.32 8.70 6.08
N LEU A 120 -15.03 8.40 4.81
CA LEU A 120 -14.84 7.03 4.33
C LEU A 120 -13.62 6.38 5.00
N ALA A 121 -12.49 7.07 5.09
CA ALA A 121 -11.30 6.59 5.78
C ALA A 121 -11.57 6.34 7.27
N ASN A 122 -12.29 7.23 7.95
CA ASN A 122 -12.68 7.05 9.35
C ASN A 122 -13.65 5.88 9.57
N ILE A 123 -14.58 5.67 8.64
CA ILE A 123 -15.46 4.50 8.65
C ILE A 123 -14.62 3.25 8.43
N ILE A 124 -13.70 3.26 7.47
CA ILE A 124 -12.80 2.16 7.20
C ILE A 124 -11.98 1.82 8.45
N VAL A 125 -11.33 2.77 9.10
CA VAL A 125 -10.52 2.52 10.30
C VAL A 125 -11.35 2.01 11.48
N THR A 126 -12.54 2.54 11.67
CA THR A 126 -13.43 2.10 12.77
C THR A 126 -13.97 0.68 12.52
N VAL A 127 -14.17 0.31 11.24
CA VAL A 127 -14.70 -1.00 10.84
C VAL A 127 -13.62 -1.97 10.38
N VAL A 128 -12.36 -1.51 10.21
CA VAL A 128 -11.24 -2.33 9.73
C VAL A 128 -11.08 -3.64 10.48
N PRO A 129 -11.10 -3.71 11.82
CA PRO A 129 -10.99 -5.00 12.52
C PRO A 129 -12.14 -5.95 12.17
N PHE A 130 -13.36 -5.43 11.99
CA PHE A 130 -14.52 -6.23 11.59
C PHE A 130 -14.50 -6.55 10.09
N VAL A 131 -14.10 -5.60 9.26
CA VAL A 131 -13.98 -5.74 7.81
C VAL A 131 -12.82 -6.68 7.47
N GLN A 132 -11.68 -6.58 8.12
CA GLN A 132 -10.58 -7.54 7.99
C GLN A 132 -11.02 -8.94 8.36
N LYS A 133 -11.76 -9.10 9.46
CA LYS A 133 -12.32 -10.39 9.87
C LYS A 133 -13.36 -10.94 8.89
N MET A 134 -14.11 -10.10 8.22
CA MET A 134 -15.21 -10.49 7.34
C MET A 134 -14.80 -10.59 5.87
N MET A 135 -13.97 -9.66 5.39
CA MET A 135 -13.47 -9.60 4.00
C MET A 135 -12.14 -10.32 3.84
N GLY A 136 -11.29 -10.33 4.84
CA GLY A 136 -10.00 -11.02 4.87
C GLY A 136 -10.10 -12.53 5.05
N LYS A 137 -11.26 -13.15 4.73
CA LYS A 137 -11.34 -14.62 4.66
C LYS A 137 -10.44 -15.11 3.53
N PRO A 138 -9.36 -15.85 3.81
CA PRO A 138 -8.35 -16.20 2.82
C PRO A 138 -8.93 -16.78 1.51
N LYS A 139 -9.96 -17.63 1.62
CA LYS A 139 -10.65 -18.21 0.46
C LYS A 139 -11.31 -17.17 -0.46
N LYS A 140 -11.86 -16.09 0.11
CA LYS A 140 -12.48 -15.01 -0.70
C LYS A 140 -11.40 -14.15 -1.35
N VAL A 141 -10.36 -13.85 -0.59
CA VAL A 141 -9.20 -13.09 -1.08
C VAL A 141 -8.53 -13.87 -2.21
N GLU A 142 -8.24 -15.16 -2.02
CA GLU A 142 -7.68 -16.01 -3.06
C GLU A 142 -8.53 -16.00 -4.33
N LYS A 143 -9.82 -16.25 -4.21
CA LYS A 143 -10.73 -16.24 -5.38
C LYS A 143 -10.69 -14.91 -6.15
N LYS A 144 -10.51 -13.81 -5.44
CA LYS A 144 -10.56 -12.46 -6.02
C LYS A 144 -9.23 -12.02 -6.60
N LEU A 145 -8.12 -12.37 -5.94
CA LEU A 145 -6.80 -11.84 -6.23
C LEU A 145 -5.85 -12.85 -6.89
N LYS A 146 -6.28 -14.11 -7.03
CA LYS A 146 -5.43 -15.17 -7.61
C LYS A 146 -4.78 -14.76 -8.93
N ALA A 147 -5.53 -14.12 -9.82
CA ALA A 147 -5.02 -13.72 -11.13
C ALA A 147 -3.91 -12.65 -11.03
N CYS A 148 -3.95 -11.78 -10.00
CA CYS A 148 -2.85 -10.86 -9.72
C CYS A 148 -1.68 -11.58 -9.04
N PHE A 149 -1.95 -12.44 -8.06
CA PHE A 149 -0.91 -13.17 -7.32
C PHE A 149 -0.07 -14.07 -8.22
N ASP A 150 -0.70 -14.74 -9.19
CA ASP A 150 -0.04 -15.69 -10.09
C ASP A 150 0.95 -15.02 -11.07
N GLU A 151 0.86 -13.72 -11.26
CA GLU A 151 1.75 -12.95 -12.14
C GLU A 151 2.95 -12.33 -11.40
N LEU A 152 2.95 -12.38 -10.07
CA LEU A 152 3.99 -11.76 -9.25
C LEU A 152 5.08 -12.77 -8.86
N ASP A 153 6.33 -12.32 -8.81
CA ASP A 153 7.43 -13.12 -8.24
C ASP A 153 7.28 -13.25 -6.73
N ILE A 154 6.83 -12.17 -6.08
CA ILE A 154 6.58 -12.08 -4.65
C ILE A 154 5.24 -11.41 -4.43
N VAL A 155 4.40 -12.01 -3.60
CA VAL A 155 3.12 -11.42 -3.20
C VAL A 155 3.34 -10.51 -1.99
N GLY A 156 3.22 -9.21 -2.18
CA GLY A 156 3.21 -8.22 -1.09
C GLY A 156 1.82 -8.13 -0.46
N LEU A 157 1.77 -8.11 0.86
CA LEU A 157 0.52 -7.97 1.60
C LEU A 157 0.63 -6.86 2.64
N ASN A 158 -0.20 -5.83 2.49
CA ASN A 158 -0.34 -4.75 3.45
C ASN A 158 -1.38 -5.13 4.52
N TYR A 159 -0.96 -5.16 5.78
CA TYR A 159 -1.82 -5.41 6.96
C TYR A 159 -2.65 -6.71 6.88
N ALA A 160 -2.14 -7.75 6.23
CA ALA A 160 -2.88 -8.98 5.96
C ALA A 160 -2.09 -10.26 6.27
N GLU A 161 -1.33 -10.25 7.34
CA GLU A 161 -0.53 -11.37 7.81
C GLU A 161 -1.31 -12.66 8.08
N ASN A 162 -2.58 -12.54 8.42
CA ASN A 162 -3.48 -13.68 8.57
C ASN A 162 -3.74 -14.44 7.24
N CYS A 163 -3.27 -13.89 6.14
CA CYS A 163 -3.36 -14.49 4.82
C CYS A 163 -2.13 -15.34 4.44
N TYR A 164 -0.99 -15.23 5.13
CA TYR A 164 0.26 -15.89 4.73
C TYR A 164 0.11 -17.41 4.63
N GLU A 165 -0.21 -18.09 5.73
CA GLU A 165 -0.36 -19.55 5.73
C GLU A 165 -1.45 -20.03 4.76
N PRO A 166 -2.68 -19.46 4.79
CA PRO A 166 -3.73 -19.90 3.88
C PRO A 166 -3.39 -19.71 2.40
N HIS A 167 -2.73 -18.60 2.03
CA HIS A 167 -2.39 -18.36 0.64
C HIS A 167 -1.22 -19.22 0.16
N HIS A 168 -0.27 -19.53 1.03
CA HIS A 168 0.76 -20.51 0.73
C HIS A 168 0.18 -21.92 0.60
N ALA A 169 -0.85 -22.27 1.38
CA ALA A 169 -1.53 -23.55 1.25
C ALA A 169 -2.31 -23.70 -0.08
N TYR A 170 -2.78 -22.59 -0.68
CA TYR A 170 -3.39 -22.62 -2.01
C TYR A 170 -2.36 -22.79 -3.13
N ASP A 171 -1.18 -22.20 -2.96
CA ASP A 171 -0.06 -22.34 -3.88
C ASP A 171 1.27 -22.40 -3.11
N PRO A 172 1.83 -23.62 -2.91
CA PRO A 172 3.08 -23.81 -2.17
C PRO A 172 4.33 -23.21 -2.83
N LYS A 173 4.26 -22.70 -4.04
CA LYS A 173 5.34 -21.98 -4.70
C LYS A 173 5.35 -20.49 -4.37
N ARG A 174 4.26 -19.98 -3.80
CA ARG A 174 4.09 -18.56 -3.55
C ARG A 174 5.02 -18.07 -2.45
N ILE A 175 5.82 -17.08 -2.80
CA ILE A 175 6.67 -16.32 -1.88
C ILE A 175 5.90 -15.09 -1.43
N MET A 176 5.99 -14.73 -0.16
CA MET A 176 5.24 -13.64 0.44
C MET A 176 6.14 -12.66 1.16
N LEU A 177 5.68 -11.42 1.24
CA LEU A 177 6.33 -10.33 1.93
C LEU A 177 5.27 -9.49 2.66
N GLY A 178 5.50 -9.16 3.93
CA GLY A 178 4.79 -8.08 4.59
C GLY A 178 5.25 -6.75 4.01
N SER A 179 4.47 -6.20 3.10
CA SER A 179 4.89 -5.00 2.39
C SER A 179 4.53 -3.72 3.14
N GLU A 180 3.62 -3.81 4.11
CA GLU A 180 3.30 -2.71 5.02
C GLU A 180 2.69 -3.24 6.32
N THR A 181 3.34 -2.93 7.45
CA THR A 181 2.96 -3.42 8.77
C THR A 181 3.07 -2.32 9.81
N TYR A 182 2.13 -2.27 10.75
CA TYR A 182 2.18 -1.29 11.83
C TYR A 182 3.39 -1.50 12.75
N PRO A 183 4.10 -0.44 13.16
CA PRO A 183 5.26 -0.54 14.03
C PRO A 183 4.99 -1.36 15.31
N HIS A 184 3.85 -1.13 15.97
CA HIS A 184 3.49 -1.82 17.22
C HIS A 184 3.30 -3.33 17.08
N SER A 185 3.11 -3.86 15.87
CA SER A 185 2.94 -5.29 15.62
C SER A 185 4.20 -5.96 15.06
N MET A 186 5.26 -5.22 14.80
CA MET A 186 6.44 -5.71 14.10
C MET A 186 7.09 -6.93 14.76
N ALA A 187 7.25 -6.92 16.08
CA ALA A 187 7.85 -8.06 16.81
C ALA A 187 7.02 -9.36 16.67
N GLU A 188 5.69 -9.24 16.58
CA GLU A 188 4.83 -10.41 16.35
C GLU A 188 4.90 -10.87 14.89
N ARG A 189 5.00 -9.94 13.94
CA ARG A 189 5.10 -10.24 12.50
C ARG A 189 6.44 -10.88 12.18
N TRP A 190 7.51 -10.43 12.80
CA TRP A 190 8.82 -11.03 12.61
C TRP A 190 8.86 -12.51 12.99
N LYS A 191 8.11 -12.94 13.99
CA LYS A 191 7.95 -14.37 14.33
C LYS A 191 7.35 -15.19 13.18
N LEU A 192 6.49 -14.59 12.34
CA LEU A 192 5.96 -15.27 11.15
C LEU A 192 7.03 -15.42 10.07
N VAL A 193 7.90 -14.42 9.92
CA VAL A 193 9.06 -14.50 9.02
C VAL A 193 10.00 -15.63 9.45
N GLU A 194 10.28 -15.73 10.75
CA GLU A 194 11.15 -16.79 11.30
C GLU A 194 10.52 -18.19 11.20
N ALA A 195 9.19 -18.28 11.39
CA ALA A 195 8.48 -19.55 11.37
C ALA A 195 8.21 -20.09 9.96
N HIS A 196 8.15 -19.23 8.95
CA HIS A 196 7.70 -19.59 7.61
C HIS A 196 8.71 -19.17 6.53
N PRO A 197 9.51 -20.10 5.97
CA PRO A 197 10.55 -19.78 5.00
C PRO A 197 10.04 -19.17 3.69
N TYR A 198 8.75 -19.22 3.44
CA TYR A 198 8.10 -18.58 2.30
C TYR A 198 7.66 -17.12 2.59
N VAL A 199 7.78 -16.65 3.83
CA VAL A 199 7.61 -15.23 4.21
C VAL A 199 9.00 -14.64 4.35
N ILE A 200 9.44 -13.88 3.36
CA ILE A 200 10.84 -13.48 3.23
C ILE A 200 11.23 -12.20 3.97
N GLY A 201 10.27 -11.51 4.56
CA GLY A 201 10.51 -10.28 5.31
C GLY A 201 9.25 -9.49 5.61
N ASP A 202 9.47 -8.33 6.20
CA ASP A 202 8.42 -7.38 6.56
C ASP A 202 8.93 -5.94 6.45
N PHE A 203 8.07 -5.05 5.96
CA PHE A 203 8.33 -3.62 5.86
C PHE A 203 7.39 -2.86 6.80
N MET A 204 7.98 -2.15 7.72
CA MET A 204 7.26 -1.33 8.69
C MET A 204 6.81 0.00 8.09
N TRP A 205 5.57 0.38 8.28
CA TRP A 205 5.05 1.71 7.95
C TRP A 205 4.71 2.49 9.22
N THR A 206 5.43 3.57 9.55
CA THR A 206 6.57 4.09 8.82
C THR A 206 7.82 4.08 9.69
N ALA A 207 8.99 4.16 9.04
CA ALA A 207 10.25 4.22 9.76
C ALA A 207 10.41 5.54 10.55
N MET A 208 9.91 6.66 10.03
CA MET A 208 10.05 7.98 10.62
C MET A 208 8.77 8.78 10.47
N ASP A 209 8.44 9.59 11.47
CA ASP A 209 7.42 10.62 11.36
C ASP A 209 7.71 11.55 10.19
N TYR A 210 6.68 12.09 9.57
CA TYR A 210 6.83 12.95 8.40
C TYR A 210 5.98 14.22 8.49
N LEU A 211 6.38 15.23 7.72
CA LEU A 211 5.60 16.44 7.48
C LEU A 211 4.71 16.25 6.26
N GLY A 212 3.50 16.80 6.30
CA GLY A 212 2.56 16.75 5.18
C GLY A 212 1.21 16.24 5.59
N GLU A 213 0.85 15.01 5.20
CA GLU A 213 -0.44 14.39 5.47
C GLU A 213 -0.86 14.53 6.93
N ALA A 214 -1.77 15.45 7.17
CA ALA A 214 -2.05 15.89 8.52
C ALA A 214 -2.90 14.88 9.29
N GLY A 215 -2.42 14.43 10.43
CA GLY A 215 -3.21 13.76 11.44
C GLY A 215 -3.11 12.26 11.54
N VAL A 216 -2.41 11.58 10.65
CA VAL A 216 -2.13 10.14 10.81
C VAL A 216 -1.24 9.92 12.02
N GLY A 217 -1.68 9.07 12.98
CA GLY A 217 -0.94 8.77 14.20
C GLY A 217 -0.81 9.92 15.21
N VAL A 218 -1.37 11.09 14.93
CA VAL A 218 -1.30 12.23 15.86
C VAL A 218 -2.17 11.98 17.11
N PRO A 219 -1.62 12.12 18.31
CA PRO A 219 -2.37 11.95 19.55
C PRO A 219 -3.59 12.87 19.65
N ILE A 220 -4.69 12.31 20.14
CA ILE A 220 -5.95 13.05 20.31
C ILE A 220 -6.10 13.44 21.77
N TYR A 221 -6.13 14.73 22.02
CA TYR A 221 -6.39 15.27 23.36
C TYR A 221 -7.83 15.80 23.45
N GLY A 222 -8.51 15.45 24.53
CA GLY A 222 -9.86 15.92 24.81
C GLY A 222 -10.93 15.25 23.95
N LYS A 223 -11.93 16.05 23.52
CA LYS A 223 -13.13 15.57 22.78
C LYS A 223 -12.98 15.59 21.25
N ALA A 224 -11.78 15.82 20.74
CA ALA A 224 -11.55 15.84 19.30
C ALA A 224 -11.82 14.46 18.69
N LYS A 225 -12.53 14.40 17.57
CA LYS A 225 -12.76 13.16 16.85
C LYS A 225 -11.48 12.76 16.12
N GLY A 226 -11.11 11.48 16.22
CA GLY A 226 -10.01 10.90 15.44
C GLY A 226 -10.32 10.84 13.96
N GLY A 227 -9.27 10.68 13.16
CA GLY A 227 -9.34 10.51 11.72
C GLY A 227 -7.98 10.47 11.09
N PHE A 228 -7.87 9.93 9.88
CA PHE A 228 -6.62 9.93 9.12
C PHE A 228 -6.18 11.35 8.75
N ASN A 229 -7.12 12.17 8.33
CA ASN A 229 -6.84 13.55 7.95
C ASN A 229 -7.44 14.52 8.98
N ARG A 230 -6.63 15.45 9.41
CA ARG A 230 -7.05 16.53 10.28
C ARG A 230 -6.74 17.85 9.62
N PRO A 231 -7.65 18.84 9.79
CA PRO A 231 -7.39 20.17 9.27
C PRO A 231 -6.20 20.82 9.98
N TYR A 232 -5.65 21.85 9.35
CA TYR A 232 -4.68 22.74 9.99
C TYR A 232 -5.14 23.04 11.46
N PRO A 233 -4.24 23.02 12.43
CA PRO A 233 -2.77 23.06 12.29
C PRO A 233 -2.04 21.70 12.29
N CYS A 234 -2.73 20.58 12.06
CA CYS A 234 -2.07 19.30 11.98
C CYS A 234 -1.33 19.17 10.64
N VAL A 235 -0.01 19.26 10.68
CA VAL A 235 0.88 19.24 9.52
C VAL A 235 1.92 18.14 9.58
N SER A 236 1.70 17.14 10.46
CA SER A 236 2.61 16.01 10.61
C SER A 236 1.88 14.69 10.75
N GLY A 237 2.49 13.60 10.30
CA GLY A 237 2.14 12.24 10.63
C GLY A 237 3.00 11.74 11.78
N GLY A 238 2.37 11.28 12.88
CA GLY A 238 3.04 10.74 14.07
C GLY A 238 2.92 9.22 14.15
N CYS A 239 3.29 8.51 13.08
CA CYS A 239 3.15 7.06 12.96
C CYS A 239 4.51 6.38 12.73
N GLY A 240 5.61 7.12 12.82
CA GLY A 240 6.96 6.60 12.64
C GLY A 240 7.49 5.87 13.88
N ALA A 241 8.38 4.92 13.66
CA ALA A 241 9.18 4.31 14.73
C ALA A 241 10.27 5.24 15.26
N ILE A 242 10.55 6.32 14.52
CA ILE A 242 11.43 7.43 14.91
C ILE A 242 10.65 8.71 14.71
N ASN A 243 10.63 9.59 15.72
CA ASN A 243 9.93 10.86 15.60
C ASN A 243 10.75 11.92 14.84
N LEU A 244 10.13 13.05 14.52
CA LEU A 244 10.79 14.15 13.78
C LEU A 244 12.03 14.74 14.47
N LEU A 245 12.23 14.49 15.75
CA LEU A 245 13.43 14.90 16.49
C LEU A 245 14.54 13.84 16.45
N GLY A 246 14.33 12.71 15.75
CA GLY A 246 15.27 11.61 15.69
C GLY A 246 15.24 10.69 16.92
N GLN A 247 14.26 10.82 17.79
CA GLN A 247 14.11 9.96 18.96
C GLN A 247 13.39 8.68 18.56
N LYS A 248 13.89 7.55 19.07
CA LYS A 248 13.30 6.24 18.85
C LYS A 248 12.03 6.07 19.68
N GLU A 249 10.96 5.65 19.05
CA GLU A 249 9.76 5.17 19.73
C GLU A 249 9.93 3.72 20.20
N THR A 250 9.02 3.23 21.02
CA THR A 250 9.13 1.92 21.70
C THR A 250 9.35 0.77 20.72
N GLU A 251 8.71 0.82 19.57
CA GLU A 251 8.71 -0.20 18.51
C GLU A 251 10.09 -0.37 17.89
N MET A 252 10.87 0.70 17.82
CA MET A 252 12.23 0.67 17.27
C MET A 252 13.20 -0.13 18.14
N TYR A 253 12.95 -0.23 19.45
CA TYR A 253 13.74 -1.08 20.32
C TYR A 253 13.43 -2.56 20.12
N ALA A 254 12.19 -2.91 19.81
CA ALA A 254 11.82 -4.27 19.47
C ALA A 254 12.41 -4.73 18.13
N ALA A 255 12.58 -3.82 17.17
CA ALA A 255 13.20 -4.11 15.88
C ALA A 255 14.74 -4.23 15.94
N ALA A 256 15.36 -3.84 17.04
CA ALA A 256 16.82 -3.87 17.24
C ALA A 256 17.32 -5.14 17.95
N ILE A 257 16.42 -6.01 18.42
CA ILE A 257 16.72 -7.28 19.07
C ILE A 257 16.76 -8.39 18.03
#